data_56dc7a49bc3a7697c881accd380843e4
#
_entry.id   56dc7a49bc3a7697c881accd380843e4
#
_cell.length_a   1.000
_cell.length_b   1.000
_cell.length_c   1.000
_cell.angle_alpha   90.00
_cell.angle_beta   90.00
_cell.angle_gamma   90.00
#
_symmetry.space_group_name_H-M   'P 1'
#
loop_
_entity.id
_entity.type
_entity.pdbx_description
1 polymer ?
#
loop_
_entity_poly.entity_id
_entity_poly.type
_entity_poly.pdbx_seq_one_letter_code
_entity_poly.pdbx_strand_id
1 'polypeptide(L)'
;MRYPLRILSGTHWVIGLLAFAGCATGSIYPPSSLPLLVEVLRAGGNVIYMRHTTADVGRDVQGVAEWWKKCGEGHRMLSDKGRADAAQIGEAIRRLRIPISEVRCSEYCRAVEAARLLALGEPKTDARLNGWPAWKAVDPERGLQRLAQGTRALLAAQPAQGNVLLLSHKQDFPNPTDPVLADLQDGECAVFAPDGRGGFFLRGRIKVEDWAGLK
;
A
#
# COMPACT_ATOMS: atom_id res chain seq x y z
N MET A 1 65.35 49.49 26.91
CA MET A 1 64.17 49.11 27.72
C MET A 1 63.57 47.86 27.18
N ARG A 2 63.35 46.85 28.00
CA ARG A 2 63.23 45.46 27.67
C ARG A 2 61.84 45.03 27.23
N TYR A 3 61.72 44.29 26.12
CA TYR A 3 60.52 43.54 25.75
C TYR A 3 60.63 42.11 26.22
N PRO A 4 59.60 41.50 26.79
CA PRO A 4 59.53 40.05 26.94
C PRO A 4 58.76 39.39 25.80
N LEU A 5 59.34 38.27 25.29
CA LEU A 5 58.72 37.29 24.41
C LEU A 5 57.45 36.71 25.04
N ARG A 6 56.42 36.52 24.20
CA ARG A 6 55.26 35.64 24.53
C ARG A 6 55.27 34.45 23.58
N ILE A 7 55.23 33.30 24.22
CA ILE A 7 55.20 31.97 23.67
C ILE A 7 53.83 31.70 23.03
N LEU A 8 53.84 31.20 21.81
CA LEU A 8 52.65 30.72 21.09
C LEU A 8 52.21 29.37 21.63
N SER A 9 51.00 29.29 22.16
CA SER A 9 50.31 28.04 22.55
C SER A 9 49.59 27.44 21.35
N GLY A 10 49.74 26.11 21.20
CA GLY A 10 49.27 25.33 20.07
C GLY A 10 47.75 25.29 19.92
N THR A 11 47.33 25.40 18.68
CA THR A 11 45.96 25.15 18.23
C THR A 11 45.74 23.65 18.04
N HIS A 12 44.85 23.09 18.85
CA HIS A 12 44.36 21.73 18.67
C HIS A 12 43.30 21.75 17.56
N TRP A 13 43.64 21.07 16.46
CA TRP A 13 42.63 20.78 15.41
C TRP A 13 41.76 19.62 15.87
N VAL A 14 40.49 19.89 16.17
CA VAL A 14 39.47 18.88 16.33
C VAL A 14 38.97 18.51 14.94
N ILE A 15 39.37 17.33 14.47
CA ILE A 15 38.81 16.74 13.24
C ILE A 15 37.41 16.23 13.58
N GLY A 16 36.42 17.00 13.21
CA GLY A 16 35.02 16.56 13.26
C GLY A 16 34.75 15.50 12.18
N LEU A 17 34.52 14.26 12.57
CA LEU A 17 33.96 13.24 11.68
C LEU A 17 32.54 13.65 11.32
N LEU A 18 32.34 14.18 10.12
CA LEU A 18 31.04 14.29 9.48
C LEU A 18 30.59 12.90 9.04
N ALA A 19 29.72 12.29 9.82
CA ALA A 19 28.98 11.11 9.39
C ALA A 19 28.03 11.52 8.27
N PHE A 20 28.40 11.22 7.03
CA PHE A 20 27.47 11.27 5.90
C PHE A 20 26.42 10.19 6.12
N ALA A 21 25.24 10.58 6.61
CA ALA A 21 24.04 9.77 6.48
C ALA A 21 23.74 9.66 4.97
N GLY A 22 24.08 8.53 4.40
CA GLY A 22 23.76 8.21 3.01
C GLY A 22 22.24 8.18 2.86
N CYS A 23 21.64 9.24 2.34
CA CYS A 23 20.31 9.19 1.78
C CYS A 23 20.36 8.20 0.61
N ALA A 24 19.83 6.99 0.80
CA ALA A 24 19.54 6.09 -0.30
C ALA A 24 18.57 6.80 -1.23
N THR A 25 19.07 7.37 -2.32
CA THR A 25 18.25 7.92 -3.41
C THR A 25 17.63 6.74 -4.14
N GLY A 26 16.49 6.26 -3.63
CA GLY A 26 15.70 5.26 -4.32
C GLY A 26 15.34 5.77 -5.72
N SER A 27 15.61 4.96 -6.75
CA SER A 27 15.22 5.28 -8.12
C SER A 27 13.75 5.64 -8.19
N ILE A 28 13.42 6.79 -8.79
CA ILE A 28 12.04 7.25 -9.00
C ILE A 28 11.35 6.53 -10.16
N TYR A 29 12.09 5.74 -10.94
CA TYR A 29 11.55 4.97 -12.06
C TYR A 29 10.97 3.63 -11.61
N PRO A 30 9.89 3.14 -12.26
CA PRO A 30 9.39 1.80 -11.97
C PRO A 30 10.47 0.76 -12.28
N PRO A 31 10.60 -0.31 -11.47
CA PRO A 31 11.51 -1.39 -11.77
C PRO A 31 11.16 -2.04 -13.11
N SER A 32 12.18 -2.35 -13.90
CA SER A 32 12.02 -2.93 -15.24
C SER A 32 11.59 -4.41 -15.23
N SER A 33 11.53 -5.04 -14.05
CA SER A 33 11.16 -6.45 -13.91
C SER A 33 10.58 -6.78 -12.53
N LEU A 34 9.82 -7.86 -12.45
CA LEU A 34 9.24 -8.36 -11.19
C LEU A 34 10.30 -8.67 -10.12
N PRO A 35 11.47 -9.29 -10.43
CA PRO A 35 12.53 -9.49 -9.44
C PRO A 35 13.02 -8.19 -8.82
N LEU A 36 13.20 -7.12 -9.61
CA LEU A 36 13.59 -5.80 -9.07
C LEU A 36 12.49 -5.19 -8.21
N LEU A 37 11.22 -5.43 -8.53
CA LEU A 37 10.10 -4.99 -7.72
C LEU A 37 10.08 -5.70 -6.35
N VAL A 38 10.46 -6.98 -6.30
CA VAL A 38 10.62 -7.72 -5.04
C VAL A 38 11.72 -7.11 -4.19
N GLU A 39 12.87 -6.76 -4.76
CA GLU A 39 13.95 -6.08 -4.03
C GLU A 39 13.50 -4.72 -3.46
N VAL A 40 12.74 -3.94 -4.24
CA VAL A 40 12.13 -2.68 -3.77
C VAL A 40 11.20 -2.92 -2.59
N LEU A 41 10.38 -3.97 -2.65
CA LEU A 41 9.47 -4.33 -1.56
C LEU A 41 10.21 -4.84 -0.31
N ARG A 42 11.31 -5.57 -0.48
CA ARG A 42 12.19 -6.00 0.63
C ARG A 42 12.82 -4.83 1.37
N ALA A 43 13.17 -3.78 0.63
CA ALA A 43 13.71 -2.55 1.23
C ALA A 43 12.68 -1.78 2.06
N GLY A 44 11.38 -1.98 1.82
CA GLY A 44 10.31 -1.27 2.50
C GLY A 44 10.07 0.14 1.97
N GLY A 45 9.25 0.92 2.69
CA GLY A 45 8.94 2.30 2.34
C GLY A 45 7.89 2.46 1.24
N ASN A 46 7.20 1.39 0.85
CA ASN A 46 6.20 1.41 -0.20
C ASN A 46 4.79 1.19 0.34
N VAL A 47 3.81 1.63 -0.43
CA VAL A 47 2.40 1.34 -0.22
C VAL A 47 1.95 0.37 -1.31
N ILE A 48 1.47 -0.80 -0.91
CA ILE A 48 0.95 -1.84 -1.79
C ILE A 48 -0.57 -1.69 -1.80
N TYR A 49 -1.15 -1.26 -2.91
CA TYR A 49 -2.59 -1.26 -3.10
C TYR A 49 -3.01 -2.55 -3.80
N MET A 50 -3.82 -3.35 -3.14
CA MET A 50 -4.29 -4.64 -3.64
C MET A 50 -5.81 -4.60 -3.81
N ARG A 51 -6.31 -5.00 -4.97
CA ARG A 51 -7.72 -5.32 -5.10
C ARG A 51 -7.99 -6.65 -4.39
N HIS A 52 -9.14 -6.76 -3.68
CA HIS A 52 -9.54 -8.05 -3.10
C HIS A 52 -9.50 -9.16 -4.16
N THR A 53 -9.24 -10.38 -3.72
CA THR A 53 -9.22 -11.56 -4.59
C THR A 53 -10.62 -11.90 -5.11
N THR A 54 -10.74 -12.89 -5.97
CA THR A 54 -11.97 -13.24 -6.68
C THR A 54 -13.16 -13.40 -5.72
N ALA A 55 -14.22 -12.66 -5.98
CA ALA A 55 -15.47 -12.75 -5.23
C ALA A 55 -16.55 -13.43 -6.08
N ASP A 56 -17.55 -14.02 -5.41
CA ASP A 56 -18.67 -14.67 -6.06
C ASP A 56 -19.41 -13.74 -7.02
N VAL A 57 -20.01 -14.32 -8.03
CA VAL A 57 -20.86 -13.59 -8.98
C VAL A 57 -22.12 -13.12 -8.26
N GLY A 58 -22.60 -11.94 -8.61
CA GLY A 58 -23.82 -11.38 -8.03
C GLY A 58 -23.68 -9.91 -7.68
N ARG A 59 -24.58 -9.43 -6.87
CA ARG A 59 -24.66 -8.04 -6.41
C ARG A 59 -24.74 -8.01 -4.90
N ASP A 60 -24.08 -7.03 -4.31
CA ASP A 60 -24.31 -6.73 -2.90
C ASP A 60 -25.73 -6.19 -2.72
N VAL A 61 -26.45 -6.70 -1.72
CA VAL A 61 -27.79 -6.17 -1.36
C VAL A 61 -27.60 -4.77 -0.81
N GLN A 62 -28.24 -3.81 -1.48
CA GLN A 62 -28.21 -2.38 -1.12
C GLN A 62 -29.56 -1.97 -0.50
N GLY A 63 -29.65 -0.74 -0.03
CA GLY A 63 -30.92 -0.18 0.47
C GLY A 63 -31.08 -0.21 2.00
N VAL A 64 -30.13 -0.83 2.73
CA VAL A 64 -30.03 -0.71 4.19
C VAL A 64 -28.79 0.07 4.58
N ALA A 65 -28.83 0.76 5.73
CA ALA A 65 -27.68 1.52 6.21
C ALA A 65 -26.45 0.62 6.35
N GLU A 66 -25.30 1.12 5.89
CA GLU A 66 -24.00 0.43 5.95
C GLU A 66 -24.04 -1.01 5.38
N TRP A 67 -24.81 -1.22 4.33
CA TRP A 67 -25.00 -2.53 3.68
C TRP A 67 -23.67 -3.22 3.35
N TRP A 68 -22.63 -2.47 3.03
CA TRP A 68 -21.29 -3.02 2.69
C TRP A 68 -20.59 -3.71 3.85
N LYS A 69 -21.03 -3.47 5.09
CA LYS A 69 -20.52 -4.15 6.31
C LYS A 69 -21.33 -5.42 6.65
N LYS A 70 -22.45 -5.65 5.95
CA LYS A 70 -23.27 -6.84 6.15
C LYS A 70 -22.62 -8.02 5.44
N CYS A 71 -22.38 -9.10 6.19
CA CYS A 71 -21.76 -10.31 5.67
C CYS A 71 -22.79 -11.43 5.58
N GLY A 72 -22.58 -12.36 4.65
CA GLY A 72 -23.42 -13.54 4.50
C GLY A 72 -24.34 -13.47 3.29
N GLU A 73 -25.48 -14.14 3.38
CA GLU A 73 -26.42 -14.32 2.28
C GLU A 73 -26.85 -12.98 1.65
N GLY A 74 -26.84 -12.94 0.32
CA GLY A 74 -27.18 -11.73 -0.44
C GLY A 74 -26.03 -10.76 -0.67
N HIS A 75 -24.85 -11.01 -0.09
CA HIS A 75 -23.65 -10.20 -0.31
C HIS A 75 -22.59 -10.98 -1.06
N ARG A 76 -21.78 -10.27 -1.86
CA ARG A 76 -20.65 -10.87 -2.58
C ARG A 76 -19.53 -11.18 -1.61
N MET A 77 -19.36 -12.47 -1.30
CA MET A 77 -18.27 -13.00 -0.51
C MET A 77 -17.13 -13.46 -1.43
N LEU A 78 -15.97 -13.78 -0.87
CA LEU A 78 -14.90 -14.42 -1.65
C LEU A 78 -15.38 -15.78 -2.16
N SER A 79 -15.01 -16.10 -3.40
CA SER A 79 -15.10 -17.48 -3.92
C SER A 79 -14.02 -18.36 -3.27
N ASP A 80 -14.16 -19.69 -3.40
CA ASP A 80 -13.11 -20.62 -2.94
C ASP A 80 -11.76 -20.34 -3.62
N LYS A 81 -11.78 -20.01 -4.93
CA LYS A 81 -10.59 -19.55 -5.64
C LYS A 81 -10.02 -18.29 -4.99
N GLY A 82 -10.86 -17.31 -4.67
CA GLY A 82 -10.40 -16.07 -4.05
C GLY A 82 -9.78 -16.29 -2.67
N ARG A 83 -10.31 -17.21 -1.87
CA ARG A 83 -9.73 -17.62 -0.58
C ARG A 83 -8.36 -18.25 -0.76
N ALA A 84 -8.23 -19.18 -1.73
CA ALA A 84 -6.96 -19.82 -2.05
C ALA A 84 -5.92 -18.81 -2.55
N ASP A 85 -6.31 -17.92 -3.46
CA ASP A 85 -5.43 -16.88 -4.00
C ASP A 85 -4.91 -15.95 -2.87
N ALA A 86 -5.78 -15.51 -1.95
CA ALA A 86 -5.36 -14.67 -0.83
C ALA A 86 -4.34 -15.37 0.08
N ALA A 87 -4.59 -16.63 0.42
CA ALA A 87 -3.66 -17.42 1.23
C ALA A 87 -2.30 -17.59 0.52
N GLN A 88 -2.31 -17.90 -0.77
CA GLN A 88 -1.10 -18.06 -1.60
C GLN A 88 -0.29 -16.76 -1.69
N ILE A 89 -0.94 -15.62 -1.92
CA ILE A 89 -0.27 -14.32 -1.96
C ILE A 89 0.41 -14.02 -0.61
N GLY A 90 -0.31 -14.23 0.50
CA GLY A 90 0.25 -14.01 1.83
C GLY A 90 1.45 -14.91 2.13
N GLU A 91 1.39 -16.19 1.73
CA GLU A 91 2.52 -17.12 1.83
C GLU A 91 3.72 -16.64 1.01
N ALA A 92 3.49 -16.21 -0.24
CA ALA A 92 4.55 -15.69 -1.10
C ALA A 92 5.22 -14.44 -0.51
N ILE A 93 4.45 -13.50 0.04
CA ILE A 93 4.96 -12.30 0.70
C ILE A 93 5.88 -12.68 1.88
N ARG A 94 5.47 -13.65 2.72
CA ARG A 94 6.29 -14.15 3.84
C ARG A 94 7.54 -14.87 3.34
N ARG A 95 7.42 -15.78 2.38
CA ARG A 95 8.53 -16.52 1.76
C ARG A 95 9.57 -15.58 1.15
N LEU A 96 9.11 -14.54 0.49
CA LEU A 96 9.98 -13.50 -0.11
C LEU A 96 10.56 -12.53 0.93
N ARG A 97 10.20 -12.65 2.22
CA ARG A 97 10.64 -11.77 3.31
C ARG A 97 10.34 -10.29 3.04
N ILE A 98 9.20 -10.00 2.42
CA ILE A 98 8.73 -8.64 2.21
C ILE A 98 8.14 -8.14 3.52
N PRO A 99 8.72 -7.09 4.15
CA PRO A 99 8.24 -6.61 5.45
C PRO A 99 6.93 -5.84 5.27
N ILE A 100 5.86 -6.30 5.92
CA ILE A 100 4.57 -5.59 6.01
C ILE A 100 4.43 -5.12 7.45
N SER A 101 4.34 -3.82 7.64
CA SER A 101 4.19 -3.19 8.97
C SER A 101 2.75 -2.92 9.35
N GLU A 102 1.88 -2.78 8.37
CA GLU A 102 0.46 -2.51 8.59
C GLU A 102 -0.38 -3.07 7.44
N VAL A 103 -1.53 -3.65 7.79
CA VAL A 103 -2.57 -4.05 6.83
C VAL A 103 -3.81 -3.22 7.10
N ARG A 104 -4.27 -2.48 6.10
CA ARG A 104 -5.57 -1.80 6.12
C ARG A 104 -6.46 -2.38 5.04
N CYS A 105 -7.75 -2.47 5.31
CA CYS A 105 -8.69 -2.98 4.34
C CYS A 105 -10.00 -2.19 4.31
N SER A 106 -10.68 -2.26 3.19
CA SER A 106 -12.06 -1.83 3.06
C SER A 106 -12.95 -2.55 4.10
N GLU A 107 -14.02 -1.91 4.51
CA GLU A 107 -15.03 -2.48 5.42
C GLU A 107 -15.92 -3.55 4.76
N TYR A 108 -15.82 -3.77 3.45
CA TYR A 108 -16.54 -4.84 2.76
C TYR A 108 -16.08 -6.21 3.21
N CYS A 109 -17.04 -7.12 3.46
CA CYS A 109 -16.77 -8.46 4.01
C CYS A 109 -15.71 -9.21 3.22
N ARG A 110 -15.77 -9.22 1.88
CA ARG A 110 -14.77 -9.86 1.00
C ARG A 110 -13.36 -9.26 1.14
N ALA A 111 -13.27 -7.95 1.41
CA ALA A 111 -11.98 -7.31 1.64
C ALA A 111 -11.41 -7.66 3.02
N VAL A 112 -12.25 -7.67 4.04
CA VAL A 112 -11.84 -8.09 5.40
C VAL A 112 -11.44 -9.55 5.41
N GLU A 113 -12.21 -10.44 4.76
CA GLU A 113 -11.90 -11.87 4.64
C GLU A 113 -10.56 -12.09 3.92
N ALA A 114 -10.35 -11.44 2.77
CA ALA A 114 -9.10 -11.52 2.03
C ALA A 114 -7.91 -11.03 2.87
N ALA A 115 -8.05 -9.89 3.56
CA ALA A 115 -6.99 -9.35 4.41
C ALA A 115 -6.58 -10.30 5.54
N ARG A 116 -7.53 -11.00 6.14
CA ARG A 116 -7.26 -12.03 7.15
C ARG A 116 -6.56 -13.25 6.59
N LEU A 117 -6.99 -13.71 5.41
CA LEU A 117 -6.40 -14.88 4.74
C LEU A 117 -4.97 -14.64 4.26
N LEU A 118 -4.58 -13.41 3.96
CA LEU A 118 -3.18 -13.05 3.72
C LEU A 118 -2.27 -13.38 4.91
N ALA A 119 -2.78 -13.37 6.15
CA ALA A 119 -2.05 -13.65 7.39
C ALA A 119 -0.75 -12.83 7.53
N LEU A 120 -0.84 -11.51 7.25
CA LEU A 120 0.28 -10.55 7.29
C LEU A 120 0.19 -9.57 8.48
N GLY A 121 -0.64 -9.87 9.46
CA GLY A 121 -0.97 -9.06 10.63
C GLY A 121 -2.48 -8.86 10.75
N GLU A 122 -2.93 -8.34 11.90
CA GLU A 122 -4.36 -8.04 12.11
C GLU A 122 -4.80 -6.86 11.24
N PRO A 123 -5.75 -7.05 10.32
CA PRO A 123 -6.17 -5.98 9.43
C PRO A 123 -7.04 -4.94 10.16
N LYS A 124 -6.76 -3.66 9.90
CA LYS A 124 -7.58 -2.54 10.35
C LYS A 124 -8.49 -2.08 9.23
N THR A 125 -9.78 -1.96 9.48
CA THR A 125 -10.71 -1.40 8.52
C THR A 125 -10.51 0.10 8.36
N ASP A 126 -10.62 0.60 7.13
CA ASP A 126 -10.49 2.01 6.80
C ASP A 126 -11.55 2.36 5.73
N ALA A 127 -12.50 3.21 6.08
CA ALA A 127 -13.60 3.59 5.18
C ALA A 127 -13.11 4.26 3.88
N ARG A 128 -11.90 4.86 3.88
CA ARG A 128 -11.28 5.43 2.67
C ARG A 128 -10.96 4.39 1.60
N LEU A 129 -10.95 3.11 1.97
CA LEU A 129 -10.73 1.97 1.07
C LEU A 129 -12.03 1.33 0.58
N ASN A 130 -13.20 1.84 1.00
CA ASN A 130 -14.49 1.31 0.54
C ASN A 130 -14.67 1.52 -0.96
N GLY A 131 -15.39 0.59 -1.60
CA GLY A 131 -15.76 0.73 -3.00
C GLY A 131 -16.67 1.93 -3.25
N TRP A 132 -16.64 2.46 -4.48
CA TRP A 132 -17.43 3.63 -4.85
C TRP A 132 -18.93 3.53 -4.55
N PRO A 133 -19.61 2.34 -4.61
CA PRO A 133 -21.03 2.27 -4.28
C PRO A 133 -21.34 2.63 -2.83
N ALA A 134 -20.47 2.29 -1.87
CA ALA A 134 -20.62 2.69 -0.48
C ALA A 134 -20.46 4.20 -0.32
N TRP A 135 -19.45 4.78 -0.95
CA TRP A 135 -19.25 6.23 -0.94
C TRP A 135 -20.42 7.00 -1.56
N LYS A 136 -20.97 6.49 -2.67
CA LYS A 136 -22.16 7.07 -3.30
C LYS A 136 -23.39 6.95 -2.40
N ALA A 137 -23.52 5.91 -1.61
CA ALA A 137 -24.61 5.75 -0.65
C ALA A 137 -24.50 6.72 0.53
N VAL A 138 -23.28 7.03 0.98
CA VAL A 138 -23.03 7.96 2.10
C VAL A 138 -23.14 9.43 1.65
N ASP A 139 -22.59 9.75 0.49
CA ASP A 139 -22.53 11.11 -0.05
C ASP A 139 -22.70 11.04 -1.58
N PRO A 140 -23.94 11.09 -2.08
CA PRO A 140 -24.23 10.96 -3.51
C PRO A 140 -23.54 12.00 -4.40
N GLU A 141 -23.28 13.19 -3.87
CA GLU A 141 -22.69 14.29 -4.63
C GLU A 141 -21.16 14.27 -4.62
N ARG A 142 -20.55 14.00 -3.46
CA ARG A 142 -19.11 14.13 -3.24
C ARG A 142 -18.39 12.80 -2.96
N GLY A 143 -19.15 11.69 -2.86
CA GLY A 143 -18.59 10.41 -2.44
C GLY A 143 -17.43 9.94 -3.30
N LEU A 144 -17.50 10.08 -4.63
CA LEU A 144 -16.38 9.72 -5.52
C LEU A 144 -15.15 10.61 -5.32
N GLN A 145 -15.35 11.92 -5.13
CA GLN A 145 -14.27 12.84 -4.84
C GLN A 145 -13.59 12.51 -3.51
N ARG A 146 -14.39 12.21 -2.46
CA ARG A 146 -13.87 11.80 -1.14
C ARG A 146 -13.11 10.48 -1.21
N LEU A 147 -13.60 9.51 -1.98
CA LEU A 147 -12.90 8.25 -2.22
C LEU A 147 -11.54 8.51 -2.87
N ALA A 148 -11.49 9.27 -3.96
CA ALA A 148 -10.24 9.57 -4.65
C ALA A 148 -9.26 10.34 -3.75
N GLN A 149 -9.73 11.34 -2.99
CA GLN A 149 -8.91 12.09 -2.04
C GLN A 149 -8.40 11.21 -0.89
N GLY A 150 -9.28 10.36 -0.32
CA GLY A 150 -8.91 9.45 0.75
C GLY A 150 -7.88 8.41 0.31
N THR A 151 -8.06 7.81 -0.87
CA THR A 151 -7.09 6.89 -1.45
C THR A 151 -5.76 7.59 -1.74
N ARG A 152 -5.79 8.80 -2.32
CA ARG A 152 -4.58 9.59 -2.56
C ARG A 152 -3.79 9.83 -1.28
N ALA A 153 -4.47 10.22 -0.21
CA ALA A 153 -3.82 10.45 1.08
C ALA A 153 -3.16 9.18 1.63
N LEU A 154 -3.78 8.01 1.43
CA LEU A 154 -3.21 6.72 1.83
C LEU A 154 -1.99 6.34 0.99
N LEU A 155 -2.04 6.54 -0.34
CA LEU A 155 -0.93 6.24 -1.25
C LEU A 155 0.28 7.16 -1.04
N ALA A 156 0.04 8.41 -0.64
CA ALA A 156 1.08 9.39 -0.36
C ALA A 156 1.68 9.30 1.06
N ALA A 157 1.06 8.49 1.94
CA ALA A 157 1.52 8.35 3.32
C ALA A 157 2.82 7.53 3.38
N GLN A 158 3.89 8.14 3.90
CA GLN A 158 5.18 7.46 4.06
C GLN A 158 5.06 6.39 5.16
N PRO A 159 5.30 5.10 4.87
CA PRO A 159 5.40 4.09 5.91
C PRO A 159 6.53 4.40 6.91
N ALA A 160 6.26 4.28 8.21
CA ALA A 160 7.28 4.48 9.25
C ALA A 160 8.36 3.38 9.21
N GLN A 161 7.97 2.18 8.81
CA GLN A 161 8.84 1.02 8.60
C GLN A 161 8.17 0.03 7.64
N GLY A 162 8.95 -0.85 7.00
CA GLY A 162 8.43 -1.87 6.09
C GLY A 162 7.54 -1.28 4.99
N ASN A 163 6.52 -2.02 4.59
CA ASN A 163 5.51 -1.56 3.64
C ASN A 163 4.12 -1.55 4.31
N VAL A 164 3.23 -0.71 3.79
CA VAL A 164 1.81 -0.73 4.16
C VAL A 164 1.02 -1.43 3.06
N LEU A 165 0.17 -2.39 3.43
CA LEU A 165 -0.76 -3.05 2.51
C LEU A 165 -2.16 -2.44 2.66
N LEU A 166 -2.70 -1.96 1.55
CA LEU A 166 -4.05 -1.41 1.42
C LEU A 166 -4.90 -2.37 0.57
N LEU A 167 -5.82 -3.10 1.18
CA LEU A 167 -6.69 -4.03 0.47
C LEU A 167 -8.06 -3.41 0.22
N SER A 168 -8.40 -3.23 -1.05
CA SER A 168 -9.52 -2.41 -1.48
C SER A 168 -10.20 -2.98 -2.74
N HIS A 169 -10.69 -2.13 -3.61
CA HIS A 169 -11.44 -2.41 -4.82
C HIS A 169 -10.79 -1.71 -6.02
N LYS A 170 -11.14 -2.10 -7.25
CA LYS A 170 -10.78 -1.29 -8.42
C LYS A 170 -11.53 0.04 -8.40
N GLN A 171 -10.94 1.06 -9.01
CA GLN A 171 -11.52 2.40 -9.12
C GLN A 171 -12.00 2.66 -10.54
N ASP A 172 -12.96 1.86 -11.02
CA ASP A 172 -13.55 1.93 -12.36
C ASP A 172 -14.63 3.02 -12.47
N PHE A 173 -14.30 4.21 -12.05
CA PHE A 173 -15.16 5.39 -12.11
C PHE A 173 -14.41 6.58 -12.72
N PRO A 174 -15.12 7.64 -13.16
CA PRO A 174 -14.48 8.84 -13.70
C PRO A 174 -13.49 9.46 -12.71
N ASN A 175 -12.28 9.79 -13.20
CA ASN A 175 -11.22 10.39 -12.41
C ASN A 175 -10.76 9.55 -11.20
N PRO A 176 -10.28 8.31 -11.39
CA PRO A 176 -9.73 7.50 -10.33
C PRO A 176 -8.50 8.19 -9.71
N THR A 177 -8.09 7.76 -8.54
CA THR A 177 -6.91 8.31 -7.86
C THR A 177 -5.65 8.17 -8.71
N ASP A 178 -5.51 7.04 -9.38
CA ASP A 178 -4.48 6.74 -10.37
C ASP A 178 -5.10 5.83 -11.44
N PRO A 179 -4.78 6.02 -12.74
CA PRO A 179 -5.33 5.19 -13.81
C PRO A 179 -5.12 3.69 -13.61
N VAL A 180 -4.02 3.27 -12.99
CA VAL A 180 -3.74 1.84 -12.73
C VAL A 180 -4.78 1.20 -11.82
N LEU A 181 -5.45 1.97 -10.95
CA LEU A 181 -6.47 1.45 -10.05
C LEU A 181 -7.81 1.16 -10.73
N ALA A 182 -8.00 1.67 -11.97
CA ALA A 182 -9.23 1.48 -12.73
C ALA A 182 -9.32 0.11 -13.40
N ASP A 183 -8.19 -0.56 -13.65
CA ASP A 183 -8.14 -1.83 -14.38
C ASP A 183 -7.52 -3.00 -13.59
N LEU A 184 -7.23 -2.79 -12.28
CA LEU A 184 -6.70 -3.87 -11.42
C LEU A 184 -7.58 -5.12 -11.50
N GLN A 185 -6.94 -6.25 -11.75
CA GLN A 185 -7.59 -7.56 -11.71
C GLN A 185 -7.80 -8.02 -10.26
N ASP A 186 -8.66 -9.02 -10.05
CA ASP A 186 -8.87 -9.61 -8.72
C ASP A 186 -7.55 -10.13 -8.16
N GLY A 187 -7.19 -9.70 -6.94
CA GLY A 187 -5.94 -10.07 -6.26
C GLY A 187 -4.68 -9.36 -6.78
N GLU A 188 -4.79 -8.53 -7.81
CA GLU A 188 -3.63 -7.81 -8.34
C GLU A 188 -3.20 -6.69 -7.40
N CYS A 189 -1.88 -6.52 -7.27
CA CYS A 189 -1.23 -5.49 -6.49
C CYS A 189 -0.63 -4.40 -7.40
N ALA A 190 -0.83 -3.14 -7.04
CA ALA A 190 -0.07 -2.00 -7.54
C ALA A 190 0.82 -1.46 -6.41
N VAL A 191 2.11 -1.32 -6.67
CA VAL A 191 3.10 -0.86 -5.70
C VAL A 191 3.40 0.60 -5.95
N PHE A 192 3.23 1.43 -4.93
CA PHE A 192 3.49 2.87 -4.97
C PHE A 192 4.60 3.26 -3.99
N ALA A 193 5.43 4.21 -4.40
CA ALA A 193 6.38 4.86 -3.53
C ALA A 193 5.91 6.28 -3.22
N PRO A 194 5.62 6.64 -1.96
CA PRO A 194 5.41 8.02 -1.56
C PRO A 194 6.64 8.88 -1.87
N ASP A 195 6.42 10.12 -2.32
CA ASP A 195 7.50 11.07 -2.67
C ASP A 195 7.97 11.94 -1.49
N GLY A 196 7.33 11.79 -0.34
CA GLY A 196 7.59 12.61 0.84
C GLY A 196 7.07 14.05 0.74
N ARG A 197 6.36 14.40 -0.34
CA ARG A 197 5.81 15.74 -0.61
C ARG A 197 4.30 15.74 -0.82
N GLY A 198 3.64 14.63 -0.46
CA GLY A 198 2.20 14.44 -0.63
C GLY A 198 1.79 13.82 -1.97
N GLY A 199 2.75 13.38 -2.78
CA GLY A 199 2.57 12.60 -4.00
C GLY A 199 3.08 11.17 -3.86
N PHE A 200 3.02 10.43 -4.96
CA PHE A 200 3.49 9.05 -5.06
C PHE A 200 3.79 8.67 -6.51
N PHE A 201 4.59 7.62 -6.69
CA PHE A 201 4.94 7.05 -8.00
C PHE A 201 4.57 5.59 -8.05
N LEU A 202 4.00 5.13 -9.18
CA LEU A 202 3.84 3.71 -9.45
C LEU A 202 5.22 3.07 -9.66
N ARG A 203 5.51 2.01 -8.90
CA ARG A 203 6.71 1.17 -9.05
C ARG A 203 6.49 -0.02 -9.95
N GLY A 204 5.29 -0.59 -9.95
CA GLY A 204 4.93 -1.74 -10.77
C GLY A 204 3.67 -2.42 -10.27
N ARG A 205 3.34 -3.52 -10.94
CA ARG A 205 2.17 -4.36 -10.64
C ARG A 205 2.62 -5.80 -10.46
N ILE A 206 1.91 -6.56 -9.62
CA ILE A 206 2.13 -7.99 -9.42
C ILE A 206 0.75 -8.66 -9.49
N LYS A 207 0.58 -9.56 -10.44
CA LYS A 207 -0.65 -10.36 -10.59
C LYS A 207 -0.62 -11.58 -9.66
N VAL A 208 -1.78 -12.20 -9.47
CA VAL A 208 -1.90 -13.40 -8.63
C VAL A 208 -0.95 -14.51 -9.08
N GLU A 209 -0.91 -14.77 -10.38
CA GLU A 209 -0.07 -15.82 -10.98
C GLU A 209 1.43 -15.57 -10.87
N ASP A 210 1.84 -14.31 -10.76
CA ASP A 210 3.26 -13.95 -10.67
C ASP A 210 3.89 -14.41 -9.35
N TRP A 211 3.13 -14.37 -8.24
CA TRP A 211 3.64 -14.62 -6.89
C TRP A 211 4.29 -16.00 -6.73
N ALA A 212 3.80 -17.01 -7.45
CA ALA A 212 4.31 -18.37 -7.36
C ALA A 212 5.75 -18.49 -7.90
N GLY A 213 6.10 -17.73 -8.93
CA GLY A 213 7.40 -17.77 -9.62
C GLY A 213 8.47 -16.86 -9.02
N LEU A 214 8.12 -15.94 -8.12
CA LEU A 214 9.05 -14.98 -7.52
C LEU A 214 9.96 -15.66 -6.48
N LYS A 215 11.23 -15.23 -6.43
CA LYS A 215 12.27 -15.78 -5.54
C LYS A 215 12.88 -14.69 -4.65
#